data_0e319874bf19dd6b5dec7d1885b7afe4
#
_entry.id   0e319874bf19dd6b5dec7d1885b7afe4
#
_cell.length_a   1.000
_cell.length_b   1.000
_cell.length_c   1.000
_cell.angle_alpha   90.00
_cell.angle_beta   90.00
_cell.angle_gamma   90.00
#
_symmetry.space_group_name_H-M   'P 1'
#
loop_
_entity.id
_entity.type
_entity.pdbx_description
1 polymer ?
#
loop_
_entity_poly.entity_id
_entity_poly.type
_entity_poly.pdbx_seq_one_letter_code
_entity_poly.pdbx_strand_id
1 'polypeptide(L)'
;MLEVEYYHFAIDPVTREFTDDNVTMAVKASQKALESAGLKATDIDLIVYGSAHQDQMPTASVRIQEALGIEQCGEISVHANCTSAYKALLIAHDFLQNGRYRNALVVSSSMSSSELRAEYYNQPLLKKEELFLRYFLSDGAGALVLQAKDTYEKGVYCENTYMESIGGKKPAAMLNHRPAYWMNPKEEFEKGYHHLAQMFNEQLRAHFHEADGSVFYKGLKRMMEKYGIDTGKIKFFQVNFPSKHIAELVMDECESLGISKKSWYSKMASMGYVGPPMAFICLDHIFREEFLEPNDLILSFVTEVSKFMQAGFSFEVHG
;
A
#
# COMPACT_ATOMS: atom_id res chain seq x y z
N MET A 1 -0.15 1.19 22.00
CA MET A 1 -0.80 2.46 21.65
C MET A 1 -0.67 2.70 20.17
N LEU A 2 -1.64 3.37 19.55
CA LEU A 2 -1.64 3.58 18.10
C LEU A 2 -0.57 4.60 17.66
N GLU A 3 -0.22 5.56 18.50
CA GLU A 3 0.74 6.66 18.25
C GLU A 3 0.47 7.42 16.94
N VAL A 4 -0.79 7.49 16.50
CA VAL A 4 -1.21 8.35 15.41
C VAL A 4 -1.53 9.72 15.99
N GLU A 5 -0.83 10.74 15.51
CA GLU A 5 -1.03 12.13 15.94
C GLU A 5 -2.07 12.83 15.07
N TYR A 6 -2.09 12.50 13.78
CA TYR A 6 -2.98 13.09 12.80
C TYR A 6 -3.65 12.03 11.93
N TYR A 7 -4.92 12.30 11.61
CA TYR A 7 -5.70 11.57 10.63
C TYR A 7 -6.04 12.53 9.49
N HIS A 8 -5.93 12.04 8.27
CA HIS A 8 -6.28 12.77 7.08
C HIS A 8 -7.52 12.13 6.46
N PHE A 9 -8.59 12.89 6.37
CA PHE A 9 -9.83 12.47 5.73
C PHE A 9 -10.18 13.44 4.60
N ALA A 10 -10.57 12.88 3.46
CA ALA A 10 -11.08 13.64 2.33
C ALA A 10 -12.53 14.11 2.57
N ILE A 11 -12.79 14.60 3.77
CA ILE A 11 -14.10 15.08 4.24
C ILE A 11 -13.90 16.43 4.95
N ASP A 12 -14.65 17.43 4.52
CA ASP A 12 -14.67 18.71 5.24
C ASP A 12 -15.26 18.50 6.65
N PRO A 13 -14.56 18.91 7.72
CA PRO A 13 -14.98 18.65 9.08
C PRO A 13 -16.24 19.42 9.51
N VAL A 14 -16.60 20.50 8.79
CA VAL A 14 -17.76 21.35 9.08
C VAL A 14 -18.96 20.93 8.26
N THR A 15 -18.80 20.88 6.92
CA THR A 15 -19.92 20.56 6.01
C THR A 15 -20.19 19.06 5.92
N ARG A 16 -19.20 18.21 6.25
CA ARG A 16 -19.25 16.77 6.10
C ARG A 16 -19.30 16.29 4.64
N GLU A 17 -19.04 17.16 3.70
CA GLU A 17 -18.95 16.84 2.30
C GLU A 17 -17.57 16.31 1.96
N PHE A 18 -17.50 15.43 0.96
CA PHE A 18 -16.22 14.96 0.45
C PHE A 18 -15.51 16.07 -0.33
N THR A 19 -14.24 16.31 0.01
CA THR A 19 -13.37 17.27 -0.67
C THR A 19 -12.61 16.61 -1.83
N ASP A 20 -12.42 15.31 -1.74
CA ASP A 20 -11.74 14.50 -2.74
C ASP A 20 -12.39 13.11 -2.84
N ASP A 21 -12.04 12.38 -3.89
CA ASP A 21 -12.28 10.96 -4.05
C ASP A 21 -10.97 10.21 -4.37
N ASN A 22 -11.04 8.90 -4.56
CA ASN A 22 -9.86 8.09 -4.91
C ASN A 22 -9.15 8.58 -6.18
N VAL A 23 -9.90 9.07 -7.16
CA VAL A 23 -9.35 9.55 -8.43
C VAL A 23 -8.68 10.90 -8.25
N THR A 24 -9.35 11.86 -7.62
CA THR A 24 -8.81 13.21 -7.44
C THR A 24 -7.57 13.21 -6.56
N MET A 25 -7.53 12.41 -5.47
CA MET A 25 -6.32 12.22 -4.68
C MET A 25 -5.18 11.60 -5.51
N ALA A 26 -5.49 10.55 -6.28
CA ALA A 26 -4.51 9.90 -7.15
C ALA A 26 -3.95 10.83 -8.21
N VAL A 27 -4.79 11.68 -8.82
CA VAL A 27 -4.36 12.70 -9.80
C VAL A 27 -3.41 13.71 -9.17
N LYS A 28 -3.73 14.23 -7.98
CA LYS A 28 -2.86 15.15 -7.24
C LYS A 28 -1.48 14.53 -6.94
N ALA A 29 -1.46 13.26 -6.50
CA ALA A 29 -0.21 12.53 -6.28
C ALA A 29 0.57 12.31 -7.58
N SER A 30 -0.12 11.94 -8.66
CA SER A 30 0.47 11.73 -9.98
C SER A 30 1.11 12.99 -10.54
N GLN A 31 0.44 14.14 -10.43
CA GLN A 31 0.99 15.43 -10.86
C GLN A 31 2.30 15.77 -10.15
N LYS A 32 2.36 15.55 -8.82
CA LYS A 32 3.60 15.75 -8.04
C LYS A 32 4.71 14.79 -8.46
N ALA A 33 4.38 13.52 -8.73
CA ALA A 33 5.35 12.54 -9.19
C ALA A 33 5.91 12.89 -10.58
N LEU A 34 5.05 13.32 -11.50
CA LEU A 34 5.46 13.80 -12.84
C LEU A 34 6.36 15.03 -12.74
N GLU A 35 5.99 16.01 -11.93
CA GLU A 35 6.81 17.20 -11.67
C GLU A 35 8.19 16.83 -11.11
N SER A 36 8.24 15.95 -10.12
CA SER A 36 9.48 15.45 -9.54
C SER A 36 10.36 14.70 -10.55
N ALA A 37 9.75 13.97 -11.46
CA ALA A 37 10.43 13.23 -12.53
C ALA A 37 10.86 14.13 -13.71
N GLY A 38 10.39 15.39 -13.77
CA GLY A 38 10.60 16.30 -14.90
C GLY A 38 9.89 15.84 -16.19
N LEU A 39 8.80 15.07 -16.06
CA LEU A 39 8.02 14.53 -17.17
C LEU A 39 6.67 15.21 -17.29
N LYS A 40 6.15 15.22 -18.52
CA LYS A 40 4.76 15.58 -18.82
C LYS A 40 3.88 14.34 -18.75
N ALA A 41 2.59 14.53 -18.54
CA ALA A 41 1.63 13.44 -18.59
C ALA A 41 1.66 12.70 -19.94
N THR A 42 1.90 13.42 -21.04
CA THR A 42 2.02 12.86 -22.41
C THR A 42 3.24 11.94 -22.60
N ASP A 43 4.21 11.96 -21.69
CA ASP A 43 5.38 11.09 -21.76
C ASP A 43 5.12 9.71 -21.13
N ILE A 44 3.99 9.55 -20.44
CA ILE A 44 3.58 8.31 -19.80
C ILE A 44 2.92 7.39 -20.82
N ASP A 45 3.45 6.19 -20.94
CA ASP A 45 2.95 5.15 -21.84
C ASP A 45 2.31 3.96 -21.09
N LEU A 46 2.39 3.93 -19.75
CA LEU A 46 1.73 2.95 -18.89
C LEU A 46 1.22 3.59 -17.59
N ILE A 47 -0.03 3.33 -17.23
CA ILE A 47 -0.57 3.60 -15.89
C ILE A 47 -0.88 2.28 -15.20
N VAL A 48 -0.36 2.08 -13.98
CA VAL A 48 -0.73 0.96 -13.11
C VAL A 48 -1.27 1.50 -11.80
N TYR A 49 -2.55 1.26 -11.56
CA TYR A 49 -3.26 1.72 -10.37
C TYR A 49 -3.54 0.58 -9.41
N GLY A 50 -3.10 0.70 -8.16
CA GLY A 50 -3.32 -0.27 -7.09
C GLY A 50 -4.15 0.29 -5.95
N SER A 51 -5.30 -0.33 -5.63
CA SER A 51 -6.17 0.13 -4.53
C SER A 51 -6.99 -1.02 -3.94
N ALA A 52 -7.39 -0.84 -2.68
CA ALA A 52 -8.41 -1.65 -2.05
C ALA A 52 -9.84 -1.21 -2.47
N HIS A 53 -9.99 0.00 -2.96
CA HIS A 53 -11.26 0.64 -3.31
C HIS A 53 -11.43 0.68 -4.83
N GLN A 54 -11.92 -0.42 -5.41
CA GLN A 54 -12.11 -0.56 -6.86
C GLN A 54 -13.50 -1.06 -7.20
N ASP A 55 -14.48 -0.26 -6.88
CA ASP A 55 -15.90 -0.56 -7.05
C ASP A 55 -16.57 0.29 -8.13
N GLN A 56 -15.77 1.02 -8.92
CA GLN A 56 -16.28 1.98 -9.92
C GLN A 56 -16.18 1.42 -11.35
N MET A 57 -17.12 1.84 -12.18
CA MET A 57 -17.11 1.66 -13.63
C MET A 57 -17.45 3.02 -14.28
N PRO A 58 -16.57 3.60 -15.09
CA PRO A 58 -15.21 3.12 -15.46
C PRO A 58 -14.26 3.05 -14.27
N THR A 59 -13.21 2.21 -14.41
CA THR A 59 -12.18 2.02 -13.38
C THR A 59 -11.46 3.32 -13.04
N ALA A 60 -10.94 3.41 -11.80
CA ALA A 60 -10.20 4.60 -11.37
C ALA A 60 -8.98 4.91 -12.27
N SER A 61 -8.30 3.89 -12.77
CA SER A 61 -7.13 4.04 -13.66
C SER A 61 -7.42 4.83 -14.93
N VAL A 62 -8.51 4.53 -15.65
CA VAL A 62 -8.88 5.28 -16.87
C VAL A 62 -9.41 6.67 -16.55
N ARG A 63 -10.02 6.87 -15.38
CA ARG A 63 -10.44 8.20 -14.91
C ARG A 63 -9.23 9.07 -14.53
N ILE A 64 -8.17 8.46 -13.97
CA ILE A 64 -6.89 9.13 -13.72
C ILE A 64 -6.23 9.51 -15.05
N GLN A 65 -6.24 8.60 -16.03
CA GLN A 65 -5.76 8.86 -17.39
C GLN A 65 -6.45 10.09 -18.00
N GLU A 66 -7.78 10.12 -17.98
CA GLU A 66 -8.59 11.23 -18.48
C GLU A 66 -8.26 12.54 -17.78
N ALA A 67 -8.23 12.54 -16.44
CA ALA A 67 -7.96 13.74 -15.63
C ALA A 67 -6.53 14.29 -15.80
N LEU A 68 -5.56 13.44 -16.18
CA LEU A 68 -4.20 13.85 -16.52
C LEU A 68 -4.05 14.30 -17.98
N GLY A 69 -5.07 14.14 -18.80
CA GLY A 69 -5.04 14.48 -20.22
C GLY A 69 -4.17 13.55 -21.06
N ILE A 70 -4.05 12.27 -20.67
CA ILE A 70 -3.30 11.26 -21.43
C ILE A 70 -4.25 10.62 -22.44
N GLU A 71 -4.06 10.89 -23.72
CA GLU A 71 -4.96 10.39 -24.76
C GLU A 71 -4.83 8.87 -24.97
N GLN A 72 -3.59 8.33 -24.87
CA GLN A 72 -3.33 6.92 -25.12
C GLN A 72 -2.20 6.41 -24.24
N CYS A 73 -2.42 5.34 -23.49
CA CYS A 73 -1.42 4.59 -22.75
C CYS A 73 -1.90 3.16 -22.48
N GLY A 74 -0.98 2.29 -22.03
CA GLY A 74 -1.37 1.04 -21.37
C GLY A 74 -2.00 1.33 -20.02
N GLU A 75 -2.99 0.53 -19.63
CA GLU A 75 -3.73 0.73 -18.37
C GLU A 75 -3.94 -0.60 -17.65
N ILE A 76 -3.68 -0.60 -16.34
CA ILE A 76 -3.93 -1.76 -15.48
C ILE A 76 -4.45 -1.29 -14.12
N SER A 77 -5.55 -1.89 -13.69
CA SER A 77 -6.08 -1.77 -12.33
C SER A 77 -5.81 -3.04 -11.51
N VAL A 78 -5.23 -2.89 -10.33
CA VAL A 78 -4.88 -3.98 -9.41
C VAL A 78 -5.68 -3.87 -8.13
N HIS A 79 -6.54 -4.86 -7.87
CA HIS A 79 -7.30 -4.93 -6.62
C HIS A 79 -6.57 -5.81 -5.60
N ALA A 80 -6.21 -5.23 -4.50
CA ALA A 80 -5.76 -5.90 -3.27
C ALA A 80 -5.84 -4.87 -2.12
N ASN A 81 -5.70 -5.32 -0.89
CA ASN A 81 -5.62 -4.42 0.26
C ASN A 81 -4.16 -3.92 0.43
N CYS A 82 -3.49 -4.19 1.53
CA CYS A 82 -2.15 -3.66 1.84
C CYS A 82 -1.10 -3.93 0.75
N THR A 83 -1.26 -4.97 -0.06
CA THR A 83 -0.31 -5.35 -1.12
C THR A 83 -0.59 -4.68 -2.48
N SER A 84 -1.66 -3.90 -2.64
CA SER A 84 -2.06 -3.39 -3.97
C SER A 84 -1.03 -2.44 -4.58
N ALA A 85 -0.44 -1.52 -3.81
CA ALA A 85 0.63 -0.63 -4.28
C ALA A 85 1.87 -1.42 -4.72
N TYR A 86 2.27 -2.41 -3.94
CA TYR A 86 3.42 -3.27 -4.23
C TYR A 86 3.19 -4.11 -5.50
N LYS A 87 1.98 -4.65 -5.68
CA LYS A 87 1.60 -5.38 -6.90
C LYS A 87 1.59 -4.48 -8.12
N ALA A 88 1.10 -3.25 -7.98
CA ALA A 88 1.13 -2.27 -9.05
C ALA A 88 2.58 -1.94 -9.45
N LEU A 89 3.46 -1.75 -8.47
CA LEU A 89 4.89 -1.53 -8.71
C LEU A 89 5.54 -2.72 -9.42
N LEU A 90 5.27 -3.96 -8.95
CA LEU A 90 5.78 -5.18 -9.56
C LEU A 90 5.38 -5.29 -11.04
N ILE A 91 4.11 -5.07 -11.35
CA ILE A 91 3.61 -5.15 -12.74
C ILE A 91 4.28 -4.10 -13.61
N ALA A 92 4.38 -2.85 -13.13
CA ALA A 92 5.05 -1.78 -13.87
C ALA A 92 6.52 -2.10 -14.10
N HIS A 93 7.23 -2.52 -13.04
CA HIS A 93 8.63 -2.93 -13.12
C HIS A 93 8.86 -4.03 -14.15
N ASP A 94 8.08 -5.12 -14.11
CA ASP A 94 8.22 -6.23 -15.04
C ASP A 94 7.92 -5.81 -16.48
N PHE A 95 6.95 -4.92 -16.70
CA PHE A 95 6.63 -4.45 -18.05
C PHE A 95 7.73 -3.55 -18.63
N LEU A 96 8.35 -2.72 -17.79
CA LEU A 96 9.49 -1.89 -18.18
C LEU A 96 10.72 -2.77 -18.45
N GLN A 97 11.02 -3.73 -17.57
CA GLN A 97 12.15 -4.67 -17.75
C GLN A 97 12.01 -5.50 -19.03
N ASN A 98 10.80 -5.86 -19.41
CA ASN A 98 10.53 -6.57 -20.66
C ASN A 98 10.44 -5.67 -21.91
N GLY A 99 10.70 -4.37 -21.77
CA GLY A 99 10.72 -3.42 -22.89
C GLY A 99 9.36 -3.13 -23.51
N ARG A 100 8.24 -3.47 -22.82
CA ARG A 100 6.89 -3.19 -23.34
C ARG A 100 6.55 -1.71 -23.28
N TYR A 101 7.02 -1.01 -22.27
CA TYR A 101 6.79 0.41 -22.00
C TYR A 101 8.10 1.06 -21.53
N ARG A 102 8.17 2.38 -21.61
CA ARG A 102 9.35 3.17 -21.23
C ARG A 102 9.13 3.99 -19.96
N ASN A 103 7.94 4.55 -19.78
CA ASN A 103 7.61 5.43 -18.67
C ASN A 103 6.29 5.00 -18.03
N ALA A 104 6.38 4.44 -16.84
CA ALA A 104 5.20 3.99 -16.09
C ALA A 104 4.88 4.95 -14.95
N LEU A 105 3.61 5.36 -14.87
CA LEU A 105 3.03 6.01 -13.70
C LEU A 105 2.37 4.94 -12.82
N VAL A 106 2.93 4.72 -11.64
CA VAL A 106 2.42 3.76 -10.65
C VAL A 106 1.74 4.53 -9.54
N VAL A 107 0.45 4.29 -9.35
CA VAL A 107 -0.39 5.09 -8.46
C VAL A 107 -1.15 4.21 -7.49
N SER A 108 -1.29 4.67 -6.26
CA SER A 108 -2.19 4.05 -5.27
C SER A 108 -2.94 5.11 -4.50
N SER A 109 -4.22 4.89 -4.26
CA SER A 109 -5.04 5.74 -3.39
C SER A 109 -5.94 4.89 -2.50
N SER A 110 -6.31 5.45 -1.36
CA SER A 110 -7.20 4.81 -0.38
C SER A 110 -8.10 5.87 0.24
N MET A 111 -9.40 5.61 0.24
CA MET A 111 -10.43 6.49 0.79
C MET A 111 -11.21 5.74 1.86
N SER A 112 -10.54 5.42 2.95
CA SER A 112 -11.11 4.66 4.07
C SER A 112 -12.32 5.37 4.69
N SER A 113 -12.32 6.70 4.69
CA SER A 113 -13.42 7.51 5.23
C SER A 113 -14.76 7.24 4.55
N SER A 114 -14.75 6.91 3.25
CA SER A 114 -15.97 6.58 2.51
C SER A 114 -16.68 5.34 3.04
N GLU A 115 -15.96 4.46 3.71
CA GLU A 115 -16.42 3.16 4.15
C GLU A 115 -16.54 3.03 5.67
N LEU A 116 -15.99 4.01 6.40
CA LEU A 116 -16.09 4.09 7.87
C LEU A 116 -17.27 4.95 8.34
N ARG A 117 -18.29 5.10 7.51
CA ARG A 117 -19.49 5.88 7.83
C ARG A 117 -20.35 5.17 8.87
N ALA A 118 -20.98 5.94 9.75
CA ALA A 118 -21.82 5.40 10.82
C ALA A 118 -22.97 4.53 10.27
N GLU A 119 -23.49 4.89 9.12
CA GLU A 119 -24.58 4.21 8.44
C GLU A 119 -24.28 2.75 8.06
N TYR A 120 -22.99 2.41 7.98
CA TYR A 120 -22.57 1.03 7.68
C TYR A 120 -22.41 0.15 8.92
N TYR A 121 -22.51 0.73 10.11
CA TYR A 121 -22.41 0.03 11.39
C TYR A 121 -23.80 -0.12 12.02
N ASN A 122 -24.70 -0.83 11.34
CA ASN A 122 -26.11 -0.92 11.69
C ASN A 122 -26.53 -2.24 12.35
N GLN A 123 -25.57 -3.10 12.74
CA GLN A 123 -25.87 -4.31 13.51
C GLN A 123 -26.30 -3.96 14.95
N PRO A 124 -27.14 -4.83 15.58
CA PRO A 124 -27.67 -4.58 16.92
C PRO A 124 -26.58 -4.46 18.00
N LEU A 125 -25.44 -5.13 17.83
CA LEU A 125 -24.31 -5.13 18.75
C LEU A 125 -23.00 -5.00 17.97
N LEU A 126 -22.25 -3.94 18.27
CA LEU A 126 -20.90 -3.73 17.74
C LEU A 126 -19.86 -4.29 18.71
N LYS A 127 -18.95 -5.11 18.20
CA LYS A 127 -17.78 -5.56 18.93
C LYS A 127 -16.66 -4.52 18.82
N LYS A 128 -15.75 -4.49 19.79
CA LYS A 128 -14.59 -3.57 19.76
C LYS A 128 -13.72 -3.75 18.52
N GLU A 129 -13.56 -5.00 18.07
CA GLU A 129 -12.79 -5.37 16.89
C GLU A 129 -13.34 -4.74 15.61
N GLU A 130 -14.66 -4.59 15.51
CA GLU A 130 -15.33 -4.02 14.35
C GLU A 130 -15.17 -2.50 14.29
N LEU A 131 -14.95 -1.86 15.45
CA LEU A 131 -14.71 -0.43 15.55
C LEU A 131 -13.22 -0.07 15.45
N PHE A 132 -12.33 -1.03 15.60
CA PHE A 132 -10.89 -0.77 15.71
C PHE A 132 -10.33 -0.04 14.48
N LEU A 133 -10.78 -0.40 13.29
CA LEU A 133 -10.33 0.22 12.03
C LEU A 133 -10.63 1.73 11.96
N ARG A 134 -11.67 2.20 12.65
CA ARG A 134 -12.03 3.62 12.68
C ARG A 134 -11.01 4.50 13.40
N TYR A 135 -10.14 3.91 14.21
CA TYR A 135 -9.22 4.64 15.06
C TYR A 135 -7.83 4.83 14.49
N PHE A 136 -7.50 4.21 13.34
CA PHE A 136 -6.19 4.37 12.76
C PHE A 136 -6.18 4.57 11.23
N LEU A 137 -7.26 4.24 10.52
CA LEU A 137 -7.34 4.44 9.08
C LEU A 137 -7.38 5.92 8.71
N SER A 138 -6.69 6.26 7.63
CA SER A 138 -6.62 7.59 7.02
C SER A 138 -6.86 7.48 5.52
N ASP A 139 -7.19 8.61 4.89
CA ASP A 139 -7.25 8.75 3.42
C ASP A 139 -5.92 9.26 2.88
N GLY A 140 -5.60 8.91 1.65
CA GLY A 140 -4.44 9.45 0.98
C GLY A 140 -4.11 8.75 -0.34
N ALA A 141 -3.14 9.31 -1.05
CA ALA A 141 -2.62 8.77 -2.29
C ALA A 141 -1.12 8.97 -2.39
N GLY A 142 -0.45 8.06 -3.09
CA GLY A 142 0.95 8.16 -3.45
C GLY A 142 1.15 7.71 -4.90
N ALA A 143 2.16 8.25 -5.56
CA ALA A 143 2.51 7.89 -6.92
C ALA A 143 4.02 7.89 -7.12
N LEU A 144 4.47 7.04 -8.03
CA LEU A 144 5.86 6.97 -8.51
C LEU A 144 5.86 6.99 -10.03
N VAL A 145 6.90 7.62 -10.60
CA VAL A 145 7.25 7.46 -12.01
C VAL A 145 8.44 6.52 -12.11
N LEU A 146 8.28 5.44 -12.86
CA LEU A 146 9.37 4.54 -13.23
C LEU A 146 9.74 4.75 -14.70
N GLN A 147 11.04 4.85 -14.97
CA GLN A 147 11.58 4.96 -16.31
C GLN A 147 12.50 3.78 -16.61
N ALA A 148 12.32 3.14 -17.75
CA ALA A 148 13.27 2.16 -18.24
C ALA A 148 14.56 2.86 -18.69
N LYS A 149 15.70 2.36 -18.23
CA LYS A 149 17.04 2.82 -18.65
C LYS A 149 17.82 1.65 -19.22
N ASP A 150 18.52 1.89 -20.30
CA ASP A 150 19.34 0.84 -20.94
C ASP A 150 20.67 0.61 -20.18
N THR A 151 21.09 1.59 -19.38
CA THR A 151 22.31 1.54 -18.55
C THR A 151 22.06 2.21 -17.21
N TYR A 152 22.79 1.77 -16.18
CA TYR A 152 22.77 2.48 -14.90
C TYR A 152 23.50 3.81 -15.02
N GLU A 153 22.83 4.85 -14.59
CA GLU A 153 23.33 6.20 -14.43
C GLU A 153 23.19 6.57 -12.93
N LYS A 154 23.67 7.73 -12.55
CA LYS A 154 23.42 8.23 -11.20
C LYS A 154 21.91 8.37 -10.95
N GLY A 155 21.39 7.69 -9.93
CA GLY A 155 19.96 7.71 -9.63
C GLY A 155 19.54 6.61 -8.65
N VAL A 156 18.23 6.47 -8.48
CA VAL A 156 17.62 5.45 -7.62
C VAL A 156 16.87 4.44 -8.49
N TYR A 157 17.22 3.17 -8.35
CA TYR A 157 16.70 2.09 -9.19
C TYR A 157 15.86 1.11 -8.37
N CYS A 158 14.72 0.70 -8.92
CA CYS A 158 13.93 -0.41 -8.39
C CYS A 158 14.64 -1.72 -8.80
N GLU A 159 15.37 -2.31 -7.86
CA GLU A 159 16.17 -3.51 -8.15
C GLU A 159 15.33 -4.79 -8.06
N ASN A 160 14.46 -4.86 -7.07
CA ASN A 160 13.68 -6.07 -6.84
C ASN A 160 12.24 -5.75 -6.48
N THR A 161 11.34 -6.60 -6.95
CA THR A 161 9.95 -6.65 -6.54
C THR A 161 9.59 -8.08 -6.14
N TYR A 162 8.75 -8.22 -5.11
CA TYR A 162 8.41 -9.53 -4.54
C TYR A 162 6.91 -9.63 -4.28
N MET A 163 6.36 -10.82 -4.54
CA MET A 163 4.98 -11.15 -4.21
C MET A 163 4.83 -12.66 -3.97
N GLU A 164 4.06 -13.00 -2.93
CA GLU A 164 3.60 -14.38 -2.69
C GLU A 164 2.26 -14.39 -1.96
N SER A 165 1.55 -15.49 -2.02
CA SER A 165 0.37 -15.76 -1.20
C SER A 165 0.61 -17.01 -0.35
N ILE A 166 0.63 -16.82 0.95
CA ILE A 166 0.76 -17.90 1.94
C ILE A 166 -0.57 -18.21 2.62
N GLY A 167 -1.64 -17.55 2.15
CA GLY A 167 -2.99 -17.70 2.70
C GLY A 167 -3.57 -19.09 2.56
N GLY A 168 -3.39 -19.72 1.39
CA GLY A 168 -3.78 -21.11 1.15
C GLY A 168 -5.06 -21.54 1.87
N LYS A 169 -4.93 -22.46 2.82
CA LYS A 169 -6.01 -22.95 3.67
C LYS A 169 -6.29 -22.09 4.91
N LYS A 170 -5.52 -21.04 5.18
CA LYS A 170 -5.76 -20.14 6.31
C LYS A 170 -7.09 -19.40 6.10
N PRO A 171 -7.90 -19.21 7.15
CA PRO A 171 -9.12 -18.40 7.05
C PRO A 171 -8.77 -16.93 6.83
N ALA A 172 -9.73 -16.17 6.32
CA ALA A 172 -9.60 -14.72 6.25
C ALA A 172 -9.54 -14.12 7.67
N ALA A 173 -8.59 -13.22 7.91
CA ALA A 173 -8.50 -12.46 9.16
C ALA A 173 -9.12 -11.07 9.06
N MET A 174 -9.39 -10.61 7.85
CA MET A 174 -10.14 -9.39 7.57
C MET A 174 -11.02 -9.60 6.35
N LEU A 175 -12.25 -9.12 6.39
CA LEU A 175 -13.25 -9.41 5.38
C LEU A 175 -14.11 -8.16 5.09
N ASN A 176 -14.41 -7.96 3.82
CA ASN A 176 -15.42 -7.02 3.37
C ASN A 176 -16.64 -7.79 2.85
N HIS A 177 -17.82 -7.51 3.40
CA HIS A 177 -19.06 -8.20 3.04
C HIS A 177 -19.78 -7.62 1.82
N ARG A 178 -19.37 -6.47 1.30
CA ARG A 178 -20.04 -5.81 0.17
C ARG A 178 -20.27 -6.69 -1.07
N PRO A 179 -19.32 -7.55 -1.49
CA PRO A 179 -19.57 -8.43 -2.64
C PRO A 179 -20.78 -9.34 -2.46
N ALA A 180 -21.14 -9.68 -1.24
CA ALA A 180 -22.30 -10.51 -0.95
C ALA A 180 -23.63 -9.84 -1.33
N TYR A 181 -23.68 -8.51 -1.43
CA TYR A 181 -24.87 -7.77 -1.86
C TYR A 181 -25.32 -8.11 -3.28
N TRP A 182 -24.40 -8.52 -4.15
CA TRP A 182 -24.75 -8.94 -5.50
C TRP A 182 -25.60 -10.21 -5.52
N MET A 183 -25.37 -11.09 -4.54
CA MET A 183 -26.07 -12.38 -4.44
C MET A 183 -27.39 -12.23 -3.68
N ASN A 184 -27.35 -11.63 -2.49
CA ASN A 184 -28.51 -11.49 -1.60
C ASN A 184 -28.55 -10.09 -0.96
N PRO A 185 -28.76 -9.02 -1.77
CA PRO A 185 -28.59 -7.64 -1.27
C PRO A 185 -29.50 -7.30 -0.10
N LYS A 186 -30.76 -7.76 -0.12
CA LYS A 186 -31.72 -7.51 0.95
C LYS A 186 -31.33 -8.24 2.24
N GLU A 187 -30.99 -9.52 2.15
CA GLU A 187 -30.59 -10.34 3.29
C GLU A 187 -29.31 -9.80 3.94
N GLU A 188 -28.31 -9.43 3.15
CA GLU A 188 -27.07 -8.87 3.65
C GLU A 188 -27.29 -7.49 4.30
N PHE A 189 -28.18 -6.68 3.74
CA PHE A 189 -28.57 -5.41 4.37
C PHE A 189 -29.23 -5.63 5.74
N GLU A 190 -30.13 -6.61 5.84
CA GLU A 190 -30.84 -6.95 7.08
C GLU A 190 -29.91 -7.53 8.16
N LYS A 191 -28.81 -8.21 7.79
CA LYS A 191 -27.80 -8.70 8.72
C LYS A 191 -26.99 -7.60 9.38
N GLY A 192 -26.92 -6.43 8.79
CA GLY A 192 -26.32 -5.25 9.39
C GLY A 192 -24.80 -5.16 9.39
N TYR A 193 -24.09 -5.89 8.57
CA TYR A 193 -22.64 -5.86 8.46
C TYR A 193 -22.18 -5.16 7.18
N HIS A 194 -22.40 -3.84 7.13
CA HIS A 194 -22.15 -3.03 5.92
C HIS A 194 -20.81 -2.31 5.92
N HIS A 195 -20.09 -2.31 7.04
CA HIS A 195 -18.78 -1.66 7.13
C HIS A 195 -17.74 -2.38 6.27
N LEU A 196 -16.74 -1.63 5.85
CA LEU A 196 -15.72 -2.06 4.89
C LEU A 196 -15.07 -3.38 5.26
N ALA A 197 -14.65 -3.52 6.50
CA ALA A 197 -13.90 -4.68 6.93
C ALA A 197 -14.34 -5.13 8.31
N GLN A 198 -14.47 -6.43 8.45
CA GLN A 198 -14.53 -7.09 9.74
C GLN A 198 -13.15 -7.66 10.05
N MET A 199 -12.65 -7.39 11.23
CA MET A 199 -11.36 -7.90 11.67
C MET A 199 -11.58 -9.06 12.63
N PHE A 200 -11.10 -10.24 12.25
CA PHE A 200 -11.19 -11.46 13.03
C PHE A 200 -9.89 -11.67 13.79
N ASN A 201 -9.76 -11.05 14.96
CA ASN A 201 -8.54 -11.07 15.75
C ASN A 201 -8.08 -12.48 16.15
N GLU A 202 -8.99 -13.40 16.36
CA GLU A 202 -8.66 -14.80 16.67
C GLU A 202 -7.94 -15.47 15.50
N GLN A 203 -8.44 -15.29 14.27
CA GLN A 203 -7.80 -15.83 13.07
C GLN A 203 -6.45 -15.15 12.84
N LEU A 204 -6.37 -13.83 13.06
CA LEU A 204 -5.11 -13.11 12.94
C LEU A 204 -4.07 -13.66 13.94
N ARG A 205 -4.41 -13.77 15.22
CA ARG A 205 -3.50 -14.30 16.26
C ARG A 205 -3.09 -15.74 15.98
N ALA A 206 -4.04 -16.60 15.59
CA ALA A 206 -3.78 -18.02 15.36
C ALA A 206 -2.88 -18.30 14.15
N HIS A 207 -2.86 -17.39 13.15
CA HIS A 207 -2.18 -17.62 11.87
C HIS A 207 -1.08 -16.60 11.56
N PHE A 208 -0.90 -15.57 12.40
CA PHE A 208 0.17 -14.60 12.22
C PHE A 208 1.47 -15.05 12.90
N HIS A 209 1.40 -15.56 14.12
CA HIS A 209 2.53 -16.11 14.84
C HIS A 209 2.55 -17.64 14.73
N GLU A 210 3.59 -18.16 14.13
CA GLU A 210 3.87 -19.59 14.03
C GLU A 210 5.04 -19.95 14.94
N ALA A 211 5.30 -21.25 15.18
CA ALA A 211 6.30 -21.70 16.17
C ALA A 211 7.73 -21.20 15.91
N ASP A 212 8.05 -20.90 14.64
CA ASP A 212 9.36 -20.49 14.15
C ASP A 212 9.41 -19.03 13.69
N GLY A 213 8.51 -18.19 14.20
CA GLY A 213 8.45 -16.76 13.92
C GLY A 213 7.15 -16.29 13.27
N SER A 214 6.97 -14.98 13.18
CA SER A 214 5.78 -14.41 12.53
C SER A 214 5.77 -14.67 11.02
N VAL A 215 4.59 -14.66 10.43
CA VAL A 215 4.48 -14.76 8.96
C VAL A 215 5.17 -13.60 8.25
N PHE A 216 5.22 -12.42 8.89
CA PHE A 216 5.96 -11.26 8.37
C PHE A 216 7.46 -11.58 8.30
N TYR A 217 8.06 -11.99 9.41
CA TYR A 217 9.46 -12.37 9.50
C TYR A 217 9.86 -13.42 8.46
N LYS A 218 9.07 -14.50 8.37
CA LYS A 218 9.37 -15.59 7.43
C LYS A 218 9.26 -15.17 5.98
N GLY A 219 8.29 -14.32 5.65
CA GLY A 219 8.15 -13.78 4.29
C GLY A 219 9.28 -12.84 3.92
N LEU A 220 9.62 -11.92 4.83
CA LEU A 220 10.77 -11.02 4.64
C LEU A 220 12.06 -11.81 4.45
N LYS A 221 12.29 -12.83 5.27
CA LYS A 221 13.46 -13.73 5.15
C LYS A 221 13.51 -14.38 3.75
N ARG A 222 12.40 -14.94 3.26
CA ARG A 222 12.35 -15.53 1.91
C ARG A 222 12.64 -14.51 0.81
N MET A 223 12.13 -13.29 0.91
CA MET A 223 12.44 -12.22 -0.03
C MET A 223 13.93 -11.89 -0.02
N MET A 224 14.51 -11.71 1.17
CA MET A 224 15.93 -11.38 1.34
C MET A 224 16.84 -12.49 0.78
N GLU A 225 16.54 -13.74 1.09
CA GLU A 225 17.27 -14.91 0.58
C GLU A 225 17.16 -15.02 -0.96
N LYS A 226 15.95 -14.82 -1.51
CA LYS A 226 15.71 -14.89 -2.96
C LYS A 226 16.56 -13.91 -3.76
N TYR A 227 16.73 -12.70 -3.23
CA TYR A 227 17.42 -11.62 -3.95
C TYR A 227 18.84 -11.33 -3.41
N GLY A 228 19.29 -12.07 -2.41
CA GLY A 228 20.61 -11.86 -1.81
C GLY A 228 20.77 -10.46 -1.19
N ILE A 229 19.74 -9.98 -0.51
CA ILE A 229 19.73 -8.62 0.06
C ILE A 229 20.85 -8.47 1.09
N ASP A 230 21.77 -7.54 0.84
CA ASP A 230 22.83 -7.17 1.77
C ASP A 230 22.27 -6.23 2.87
N THR A 231 22.14 -6.77 4.07
CA THR A 231 21.60 -6.02 5.22
C THR A 231 22.48 -4.84 5.63
N GLY A 232 23.80 -4.90 5.32
CA GLY A 232 24.71 -3.79 5.59
C GLY A 232 24.45 -2.55 4.76
N LYS A 233 23.76 -2.69 3.62
CA LYS A 233 23.36 -1.59 2.75
C LYS A 233 22.00 -0.97 3.14
N ILE A 234 21.20 -1.61 3.98
CA ILE A 234 19.84 -1.13 4.31
C ILE A 234 19.91 0.17 5.11
N LYS A 235 19.75 1.28 4.40
CA LYS A 235 19.64 2.62 4.99
C LYS A 235 18.25 2.83 5.59
N PHE A 236 17.20 2.48 4.84
CA PHE A 236 15.82 2.57 5.25
C PHE A 236 15.09 1.25 5.06
N PHE A 237 14.52 0.76 6.15
CA PHE A 237 13.54 -0.33 6.12
C PHE A 237 12.15 0.30 6.30
N GLN A 238 11.51 0.56 5.18
CA GLN A 238 10.19 1.18 5.15
C GLN A 238 9.13 0.15 5.47
N VAL A 239 8.40 0.38 6.54
CA VAL A 239 7.35 -0.49 7.01
C VAL A 239 6.04 0.25 7.22
N ASN A 240 4.94 -0.45 7.02
CA ASN A 240 3.60 0.08 7.19
C ASN A 240 2.79 -0.82 8.12
N PHE A 241 2.95 -0.62 9.41
CA PHE A 241 2.17 -1.31 10.45
C PHE A 241 1.05 -0.41 10.97
N PRO A 242 -0.13 -0.97 11.31
CA PRO A 242 -1.27 -0.17 11.77
C PRO A 242 -1.09 0.39 13.19
N SER A 243 -0.05 -0.04 13.93
CA SER A 243 0.29 0.52 15.23
C SER A 243 1.75 0.25 15.59
N LYS A 244 2.33 1.12 16.42
CA LYS A 244 3.68 0.95 16.97
C LYS A 244 3.81 -0.37 17.73
N HIS A 245 2.80 -0.75 18.50
CA HIS A 245 2.83 -2.01 19.24
C HIS A 245 3.02 -3.22 18.33
N ILE A 246 2.33 -3.28 17.18
CA ILE A 246 2.51 -4.37 16.21
C ILE A 246 3.90 -4.29 15.58
N ALA A 247 4.40 -3.09 15.28
CA ALA A 247 5.74 -2.91 14.75
C ALA A 247 6.81 -3.42 15.72
N GLU A 248 6.69 -3.08 17.01
CA GLU A 248 7.61 -3.53 18.05
C GLU A 248 7.66 -5.05 18.21
N LEU A 249 6.52 -5.75 18.05
CA LEU A 249 6.46 -7.21 18.12
C LEU A 249 7.29 -7.93 17.05
N VAL A 250 7.45 -7.32 15.87
CA VAL A 250 8.24 -7.92 14.77
C VAL A 250 9.62 -7.30 14.62
N MET A 251 9.89 -6.19 15.31
CA MET A 251 11.16 -5.48 15.21
C MET A 251 12.33 -6.34 15.68
N ASP A 252 12.18 -7.06 16.80
CA ASP A 252 13.22 -7.95 17.33
C ASP A 252 13.47 -9.14 16.39
N GLU A 253 12.42 -9.65 15.73
CA GLU A 253 12.57 -10.69 14.72
C GLU A 253 13.36 -10.18 13.51
N CYS A 254 13.07 -8.97 13.02
CA CYS A 254 13.80 -8.35 11.90
C CYS A 254 15.26 -8.06 12.26
N GLU A 255 15.55 -7.70 13.50
CA GLU A 255 16.93 -7.52 13.97
C GLU A 255 17.74 -8.83 13.88
N SER A 256 17.11 -9.98 14.11
CA SER A 256 17.75 -11.30 13.90
C SER A 256 18.09 -11.60 12.43
N LEU A 257 17.47 -10.91 11.49
CA LEU A 257 17.81 -10.95 10.05
C LEU A 257 18.95 -9.98 9.69
N GLY A 258 19.45 -9.19 10.64
CA GLY A 258 20.49 -8.18 10.43
C GLY A 258 19.93 -6.79 10.06
N ILE A 259 18.63 -6.57 10.16
CA ILE A 259 18.01 -5.26 9.89
C ILE A 259 18.03 -4.43 11.17
N SER A 260 18.81 -3.35 11.17
CA SER A 260 18.91 -2.45 12.32
C SER A 260 17.59 -1.75 12.64
N LYS A 261 17.26 -1.66 13.94
CA LYS A 261 16.12 -0.83 14.40
C LYS A 261 16.24 0.63 13.96
N LYS A 262 17.45 1.13 13.76
CA LYS A 262 17.69 2.50 13.30
C LYS A 262 17.29 2.73 11.84
N SER A 263 17.24 1.67 11.04
CA SER A 263 16.81 1.72 9.63
C SER A 263 15.29 1.78 9.46
N TRP A 264 14.52 1.54 10.52
CA TRP A 264 13.05 1.55 10.44
C TRP A 264 12.51 2.93 10.11
N TYR A 265 11.71 2.98 9.07
CA TYR A 265 11.12 4.20 8.56
C TYR A 265 9.60 4.08 8.42
N SER A 266 8.86 5.02 8.98
CA SER A 266 7.40 5.08 8.90
C SER A 266 6.91 6.51 9.07
N LYS A 267 5.88 6.89 8.33
CA LYS A 267 5.18 8.18 8.47
C LYS A 267 3.80 8.02 9.14
N MET A 268 3.53 6.89 9.76
CA MET A 268 2.22 6.61 10.35
C MET A 268 1.81 7.62 11.42
N ALA A 269 2.74 8.11 12.24
CA ALA A 269 2.42 9.07 13.29
C ALA A 269 1.76 10.34 12.73
N SER A 270 2.35 10.90 11.66
CA SER A 270 1.91 12.16 11.04
C SER A 270 0.85 12.00 9.95
N MET A 271 0.73 10.83 9.34
CA MET A 271 -0.16 10.59 8.19
C MET A 271 -1.36 9.70 8.53
N GLY A 272 -1.34 9.02 9.69
CA GLY A 272 -2.26 7.91 9.97
C GLY A 272 -1.96 6.69 9.11
N TYR A 273 -2.73 5.65 9.26
CA TYR A 273 -2.57 4.44 8.44
C TYR A 273 -3.37 4.58 7.14
N VAL A 274 -2.70 5.07 6.10
CA VAL A 274 -3.32 5.28 4.77
C VAL A 274 -3.52 3.96 4.01
N GLY A 275 -2.97 2.85 4.52
CA GLY A 275 -3.02 1.57 3.82
C GLY A 275 -1.99 1.48 2.69
N PRO A 276 -2.36 0.92 1.51
CA PRO A 276 -1.40 0.68 0.42
C PRO A 276 -0.61 1.91 -0.05
N PRO A 277 -1.20 3.11 -0.20
CA PRO A 277 -0.48 4.29 -0.65
C PRO A 277 0.69 4.69 0.23
N MET A 278 0.72 4.27 1.50
CA MET A 278 1.80 4.59 2.44
C MET A 278 3.17 4.16 1.92
N ALA A 279 3.23 3.07 1.14
CA ALA A 279 4.48 2.63 0.51
C ALA A 279 5.10 3.72 -0.37
N PHE A 280 4.30 4.39 -1.19
CA PHE A 280 4.76 5.45 -2.08
C PHE A 280 4.91 6.79 -1.36
N ILE A 281 4.06 7.09 -0.38
CA ILE A 281 4.20 8.28 0.46
C ILE A 281 5.53 8.24 1.22
N CYS A 282 5.90 7.12 1.82
CA CYS A 282 7.19 6.98 2.51
C CYS A 282 8.37 7.10 1.53
N LEU A 283 8.30 6.51 0.34
CA LEU A 283 9.35 6.67 -0.68
C LEU A 283 9.51 8.12 -1.10
N ASP A 284 8.42 8.84 -1.33
CA ASP A 284 8.45 10.26 -1.68
C ASP A 284 9.15 11.10 -0.59
N HIS A 285 8.85 10.85 0.68
CA HIS A 285 9.53 11.48 1.79
C HIS A 285 11.03 11.12 1.87
N ILE A 286 11.36 9.82 1.69
CA ILE A 286 12.77 9.40 1.68
C ILE A 286 13.53 10.09 0.56
N PHE A 287 12.99 10.15 -0.66
CA PHE A 287 13.67 10.76 -1.81
C PHE A 287 13.83 12.28 -1.68
N ARG A 288 12.94 12.96 -0.97
CA ARG A 288 12.96 14.42 -0.85
C ARG A 288 13.61 14.95 0.43
N GLU A 289 13.49 14.22 1.53
CA GLU A 289 13.84 14.71 2.86
C GLU A 289 15.09 14.06 3.42
N GLU A 290 15.46 12.87 2.93
CA GLU A 290 16.56 12.12 3.51
C GLU A 290 17.81 12.18 2.60
N PHE A 291 18.97 12.09 3.24
CA PHE A 291 20.23 12.04 2.53
C PHE A 291 20.53 10.60 2.09
N LEU A 292 20.71 10.41 0.80
CA LEU A 292 21.00 9.11 0.17
C LEU A 292 22.40 9.14 -0.47
N GLU A 293 23.18 8.10 -0.19
CA GLU A 293 24.52 7.87 -0.77
C GLU A 293 24.51 6.68 -1.73
N PRO A 294 25.47 6.61 -2.67
CA PRO A 294 25.63 5.44 -3.51
C PRO A 294 25.74 4.16 -2.69
N ASN A 295 25.05 3.10 -3.13
CA ASN A 295 24.84 1.81 -2.48
C ASN A 295 23.89 1.80 -1.27
N ASP A 296 23.28 2.92 -0.89
CA ASP A 296 22.19 2.89 0.09
C ASP A 296 21.01 2.11 -0.49
N LEU A 297 20.46 1.21 0.33
CA LEU A 297 19.31 0.37 -0.02
C LEU A 297 18.08 0.79 0.79
N ILE A 298 16.97 0.99 0.09
CA ILE A 298 15.64 1.14 0.69
C ILE A 298 14.93 -0.19 0.50
N LEU A 299 14.60 -0.85 1.58
CA LEU A 299 13.86 -2.11 1.60
C LEU A 299 12.45 -1.88 2.11
N SER A 300 11.46 -2.50 1.50
CA SER A 300 10.09 -2.49 2.00
C SER A 300 9.45 -3.87 1.90
N PHE A 301 8.65 -4.21 2.90
CA PHE A 301 7.91 -5.46 2.94
C PHE A 301 6.59 -5.29 3.69
N VAL A 302 5.54 -5.96 3.21
CA VAL A 302 4.21 -5.92 3.81
C VAL A 302 3.58 -7.30 3.84
N THR A 303 2.84 -7.60 4.90
CA THR A 303 1.91 -8.73 4.96
C THR A 303 0.48 -8.19 4.99
N GLU A 304 -0.29 -8.52 3.98
CA GLU A 304 -1.71 -8.23 3.91
C GLU A 304 -2.47 -9.27 4.74
N VAL A 305 -2.98 -8.85 5.88
CA VAL A 305 -3.60 -9.76 6.86
C VAL A 305 -5.00 -10.23 6.47
N SER A 306 -5.61 -9.68 5.43
CA SER A 306 -6.93 -10.13 4.96
C SER A 306 -6.95 -11.65 4.73
N LYS A 307 -5.96 -12.17 4.00
CA LYS A 307 -5.73 -13.61 3.84
C LYS A 307 -4.24 -13.94 3.61
N PHE A 308 -3.34 -13.24 4.29
CA PHE A 308 -1.90 -13.51 4.33
C PHE A 308 -1.22 -13.52 2.95
N MET A 309 -1.44 -12.47 2.17
CA MET A 309 -0.62 -12.16 1.00
C MET A 309 0.56 -11.30 1.41
N GLN A 310 1.69 -11.46 0.73
CA GLN A 310 2.93 -10.77 1.03
C GLN A 310 3.50 -10.12 -0.22
N ALA A 311 4.09 -8.94 -0.06
CA ALA A 311 4.77 -8.24 -1.12
C ALA A 311 5.90 -7.36 -0.58
N GLY A 312 6.87 -7.05 -1.43
CA GLY A 312 7.99 -6.21 -1.08
C GLY A 312 8.69 -5.63 -2.30
N PHE A 313 9.57 -4.70 -2.05
CA PHE A 313 10.47 -4.13 -3.06
C PHE A 313 11.79 -3.68 -2.44
N SER A 314 12.78 -3.51 -3.29
CA SER A 314 14.01 -2.80 -2.93
C SER A 314 14.36 -1.76 -3.97
N PHE A 315 14.85 -0.60 -3.51
CA PHE A 315 15.47 0.44 -4.32
C PHE A 315 16.91 0.61 -3.88
N GLU A 316 17.83 0.70 -4.84
CA GLU A 316 19.26 0.95 -4.59
C GLU A 316 19.69 2.26 -5.25
N VAL A 317 20.57 2.99 -4.57
CA VAL A 317 21.15 4.25 -5.06
C VAL A 317 22.40 3.92 -5.85
N HIS A 318 22.43 4.30 -7.13
CA HIS A 318 23.61 4.21 -8.00
C HIS A 318 24.27 5.59 -8.13
N GLY A 319 25.61 5.62 -8.04
CA GLY A 319 26.44 6.82 -8.05
C GLY A 319 27.04 7.19 -9.41
#